data_ca1394a8a825001d77e8b7e0589c92b5
#
_entry.id   ca1394a8a825001d77e8b7e0589c92b5
#
_cell.length_a   1.000
_cell.length_b   1.000
_cell.length_c   1.000
_cell.angle_alpha   90.00
_cell.angle_beta   90.00
_cell.angle_gamma   90.00
#
_symmetry.space_group_name_H-M   'P 1'
#
loop_
_entity.id
_entity.type
_entity.pdbx_description
1 polymer ?
#
loop_
_entity_poly.entity_id
_entity_poly.type
_entity_poly.pdbx_seq_one_letter_code
_entity_poly.pdbx_strand_id
1 'polypeptide(L)'
;ELNTGKSIIECLASKKINPEFCPGILSRYHGAFAWGKSSDDAVKNLEAMEFIAELAFYTTIIGYKKKVSKNIVDKHFFRKHGKNKYYGQ
;
A
#
# COMPACT_ATOMS: atom_id res chain seq x y z
N GLU A 1 4.41 -3.16 -19.49
CA GLU A 1 4.29 -4.32 -20.35
C GLU A 1 3.19 -5.27 -19.92
N LEU A 2 2.71 -6.07 -20.86
CA LEU A 2 1.61 -6.99 -20.60
C LEU A 2 1.91 -7.99 -19.48
N ASN A 3 3.10 -8.57 -19.48
CA ASN A 3 3.48 -9.57 -18.48
C ASN A 3 3.60 -8.98 -17.08
N THR A 4 4.08 -7.74 -16.96
CA THR A 4 4.15 -7.05 -15.68
C THR A 4 2.75 -6.80 -15.14
N GLY A 5 1.84 -6.34 -15.98
CA GLY A 5 0.45 -6.12 -15.59
C GLY A 5 -0.23 -7.41 -15.13
N LYS A 6 -0.03 -8.48 -15.87
CA LYS A 6 -0.57 -9.80 -15.48
C LYS A 6 -0.03 -10.26 -14.12
N SER A 7 1.27 -10.08 -13.89
CA SER A 7 1.89 -10.46 -12.62
C SER A 7 1.28 -9.70 -11.45
N ILE A 8 1.01 -8.41 -11.64
CA ILE A 8 0.37 -7.58 -10.61
C ILE A 8 -1.02 -8.09 -10.29
N ILE A 9 -1.83 -8.34 -11.31
CA ILE A 9 -3.20 -8.83 -11.14
C ILE A 9 -3.21 -10.19 -10.44
N GLU A 10 -2.34 -11.10 -10.86
CA GLU A 10 -2.21 -12.43 -10.27
C GLU A 10 -1.78 -12.35 -8.80
N CYS A 11 -0.84 -11.46 -8.49
CA CYS A 11 -0.38 -11.28 -7.11
C CYS A 11 -1.52 -10.80 -6.20
N LEU A 12 -2.27 -9.79 -6.65
CA LEU A 12 -3.39 -9.27 -5.88
C LEU A 12 -4.47 -10.34 -5.67
N ALA A 13 -4.77 -11.10 -6.71
CA ALA A 13 -5.77 -12.15 -6.63
C ALA A 13 -5.33 -13.29 -5.70
N SER A 14 -4.09 -13.75 -5.83
CA SER A 14 -3.59 -14.87 -5.02
C SER A 14 -3.50 -14.53 -3.54
N LYS A 15 -3.21 -13.27 -3.21
CA LYS A 15 -3.15 -12.81 -1.83
C LYS A 15 -4.47 -12.27 -1.32
N LYS A 16 -5.50 -12.31 -2.13
CA LYS A 16 -6.84 -11.81 -1.79
C LYS A 16 -6.82 -10.35 -1.34
N ILE A 17 -6.04 -9.54 -2.03
CA ILE A 17 -5.91 -8.11 -1.74
C ILE A 17 -6.89 -7.33 -2.61
N ASN A 18 -7.71 -6.50 -1.97
CA ASN A 18 -8.60 -5.60 -2.70
C ASN A 18 -7.79 -4.39 -3.16
N PRO A 19 -7.66 -4.17 -4.48
CA PRO A 19 -6.87 -3.04 -4.98
C PRO A 19 -7.42 -1.67 -4.61
N GLU A 20 -8.69 -1.58 -4.27
CA GLU A 20 -9.28 -0.33 -3.79
C GLU A 20 -8.70 0.09 -2.45
N PHE A 21 -8.40 -0.88 -1.59
CA PHE A 21 -7.85 -0.61 -0.25
C PHE A 21 -6.34 -0.69 -0.19
N CYS A 22 -5.71 -1.21 -1.23
CA CYS A 22 -4.27 -1.31 -1.33
C CYS A 22 -3.87 -0.79 -2.72
N PRO A 23 -3.71 0.53 -2.87
CA PRO A 23 -3.59 1.14 -4.19
C PRO A 23 -2.17 1.19 -4.74
N GLY A 24 -1.34 0.23 -4.39
CA GLY A 24 0.02 0.18 -4.93
C GLY A 24 0.67 -1.16 -4.72
N ILE A 25 1.74 -1.40 -5.46
CA ILE A 25 2.50 -2.64 -5.40
C ILE A 25 3.93 -2.39 -5.85
N LEU A 26 4.86 -3.18 -5.33
CA LEU A 26 6.23 -3.19 -5.81
C LEU A 26 6.41 -4.37 -6.76
N SER A 27 6.96 -4.11 -7.92
CA SER A 27 7.28 -5.15 -8.87
C SER A 27 8.79 -5.30 -8.96
N ARG A 28 9.24 -6.53 -8.75
CA ARG A 28 10.67 -6.84 -8.76
C ARG A 28 11.27 -6.44 -10.11
N TYR A 29 12.38 -5.69 -10.07
CA TYR A 29 13.11 -5.18 -11.23
C TYR A 29 12.41 -4.06 -12.01
N HIS A 30 11.14 -3.76 -11.68
CA HIS A 30 10.39 -2.72 -12.42
C HIS A 30 10.03 -1.50 -11.57
N GLY A 31 10.03 -1.65 -10.26
CA GLY A 31 9.77 -0.54 -9.36
C GLY A 31 8.37 -0.51 -8.78
N ALA A 32 7.91 0.68 -8.45
CA ALA A 32 6.64 0.88 -7.79
C ALA A 32 5.53 1.18 -8.81
N PHE A 33 4.37 0.61 -8.57
CA PHE A 33 3.15 0.89 -9.34
C PHE A 33 2.07 1.33 -8.37
N ALA A 34 1.34 2.36 -8.75
CA ALA A 34 0.23 2.86 -7.96
C ALA A 34 -0.96 3.19 -8.87
N TRP A 35 -2.14 3.19 -8.30
CA TRP A 35 -3.36 3.49 -9.01
C TRP A 35 -4.31 4.25 -8.09
N GLY A 36 -5.42 4.70 -8.63
CA GLY A 36 -6.43 5.41 -7.88
C GLY A 36 -7.67 5.63 -8.74
N LYS A 37 -8.64 6.32 -8.19
CA LYS A 37 -9.88 6.63 -8.90
C LYS A 37 -9.67 7.66 -10.02
N SER A 38 -8.58 8.41 -9.95
CA SER A 38 -8.17 9.40 -10.92
C SER A 38 -6.66 9.41 -11.04
N SER A 39 -6.13 10.09 -12.04
CA SER A 39 -4.70 10.25 -12.17
C SER A 39 -4.09 11.01 -10.99
N ASP A 40 -4.81 12.01 -10.47
CA ASP A 40 -4.36 12.73 -9.29
C ASP A 40 -4.23 11.82 -8.07
N ASP A 41 -5.22 10.96 -7.86
CA ASP A 41 -5.19 9.99 -6.76
C ASP A 41 -4.05 8.98 -6.94
N ALA A 42 -3.82 8.52 -8.16
CA ALA A 42 -2.73 7.60 -8.44
C ALA A 42 -1.37 8.24 -8.10
N VAL A 43 -1.17 9.50 -8.47
CA VAL A 43 0.06 10.23 -8.15
C VAL A 43 0.22 10.39 -6.65
N LYS A 44 -0.83 10.77 -5.95
CA LYS A 44 -0.78 10.90 -4.49
C LYS A 44 -0.46 9.58 -3.81
N ASN A 45 -1.01 8.48 -4.31
CA ASN A 45 -0.73 7.16 -3.77
C ASN A 45 0.72 6.76 -4.02
N LEU A 46 1.28 7.11 -5.18
CA LEU A 46 2.66 6.85 -5.47
C LEU A 46 3.60 7.67 -4.57
N GLU A 47 3.27 8.93 -4.32
CA GLU A 47 4.03 9.78 -3.39
C GLU A 47 4.00 9.20 -1.97
N ALA A 48 2.84 8.72 -1.54
CA ALA A 48 2.71 8.06 -0.24
C ALA A 48 3.56 6.80 -0.15
N MET A 49 3.58 5.98 -1.21
CA MET A 49 4.44 4.80 -1.27
C MET A 49 5.91 5.15 -1.14
N GLU A 50 6.35 6.19 -1.84
CA GLU A 50 7.72 6.67 -1.81
C GLU A 50 8.10 7.07 -0.38
N PHE A 51 7.25 7.85 0.27
CA PHE A 51 7.48 8.31 1.63
C PHE A 51 7.53 7.15 2.63
N ILE A 52 6.60 6.22 2.52
CA ILE A 52 6.56 5.04 3.38
C ILE A 52 7.79 4.17 3.18
N ALA A 53 8.23 4.00 1.93
CA ALA A 53 9.43 3.23 1.62
C ALA A 53 10.67 3.88 2.25
N GLU A 54 10.76 5.19 2.21
CA GLU A 54 11.85 5.92 2.84
C GLU A 54 11.87 5.71 4.35
N LEU A 55 10.70 5.81 4.98
CA LEU A 55 10.57 5.56 6.42
C LEU A 55 10.95 4.11 6.77
N ALA A 56 10.53 3.14 5.96
CA ALA A 56 10.87 1.74 6.16
C ALA A 56 12.37 1.52 6.06
N PHE A 57 13.02 2.18 5.12
CA PHE A 57 14.46 2.11 4.94
C PHE A 57 15.19 2.62 6.19
N TYR A 58 14.81 3.79 6.69
CA TYR A 58 15.40 4.33 7.91
C TYR A 58 15.15 3.45 9.12
N THR A 59 13.96 2.91 9.24
CA THR A 59 13.61 2.00 10.33
C THR A 59 14.51 0.76 10.31
N THR A 60 14.77 0.22 9.12
CA THR A 60 15.65 -0.93 8.96
C THR A 60 17.09 -0.60 9.37
N ILE A 61 17.58 0.59 9.01
CA ILE A 61 18.94 1.03 9.39
C ILE A 61 19.05 1.16 10.90
N ILE A 62 18.04 1.70 11.55
CA ILE A 62 18.01 1.84 13.01
C ILE A 62 17.96 0.46 13.70
N GLY A 63 17.47 -0.56 13.00
CA GLY A 63 17.43 -1.92 13.50
C GLY A 63 16.12 -2.32 14.15
N TYR A 64 15.07 -1.56 14.03
CA TYR A 64 13.78 -1.89 14.58
C TYR A 64 13.03 -2.85 13.66
N LYS A 65 12.68 -4.02 14.18
CA LYS A 65 12.06 -5.09 13.37
C LYS A 65 10.70 -5.57 13.88
N LYS A 66 10.14 -4.92 14.87
CA LYS A 66 8.88 -5.36 15.46
C LYS A 66 7.71 -5.04 14.51
N LYS A 67 6.88 -6.06 14.24
CA LYS A 67 5.69 -5.86 13.42
C LYS A 67 4.57 -5.20 14.22
N VAL A 68 3.78 -4.39 13.54
CA VAL A 68 2.58 -3.80 14.12
C VAL A 68 1.57 -4.92 14.37
N SER A 69 0.89 -4.91 15.52
CA SER A 69 -0.09 -5.93 15.84
C SER A 69 -1.30 -5.83 14.90
N LYS A 70 -1.95 -6.98 14.65
CA LYS A 70 -3.14 -7.02 13.82
C LYS A 70 -4.25 -6.12 14.37
N ASN A 71 -4.39 -6.04 15.69
CA ASN A 71 -5.41 -5.19 16.29
C ASN A 71 -5.23 -3.72 15.93
N ILE A 72 -3.99 -3.23 15.91
CA ILE A 72 -3.71 -1.85 15.54
C ILE A 72 -3.97 -1.64 14.05
N VAL A 73 -3.58 -2.59 13.21
CA VAL A 73 -3.82 -2.52 11.77
C VAL A 73 -5.31 -2.49 11.46
N ASP A 74 -6.07 -3.39 12.07
CA ASP A 74 -7.52 -3.45 11.88
C ASP A 74 -8.20 -2.18 12.36
N LYS A 75 -7.77 -1.65 13.49
CA LYS A 75 -8.32 -0.41 14.05
C LYS A 75 -8.12 0.76 13.08
N HIS A 76 -6.94 0.89 12.50
CA HIS A 76 -6.66 1.93 11.51
C HIS A 76 -7.48 1.74 10.23
N PHE A 77 -7.57 0.51 9.76
CA PHE A 77 -8.33 0.20 8.57
C PHE A 77 -9.80 0.59 8.74
N PHE A 78 -10.43 0.14 9.83
CA PHE A 78 -11.84 0.42 10.07
C PHE A 78 -12.11 1.89 10.37
N ARG A 79 -11.15 2.60 10.92
CA ARG A 79 -11.28 4.05 11.11
C ARG A 79 -11.39 4.78 9.78
N LYS A 80 -10.67 4.34 8.76
CA LYS A 80 -10.64 4.98 7.45
C LYS A 80 -11.68 4.43 6.47
N HIS A 81 -12.00 3.17 6.56
CA HIS A 81 -12.82 2.46 5.57
C HIS A 81 -14.08 1.83 6.13
N GLY A 82 -14.21 1.77 7.44
CA GLY A 82 -15.35 1.13 8.08
C GLY A 82 -16.59 2.01 8.13
N LYS A 83 -17.64 1.46 8.77
CA LYS A 83 -18.94 2.11 8.87
C LYS A 83 -18.88 3.48 9.54
N ASN A 84 -18.04 3.63 10.56
CA ASN A 84 -17.88 4.87 11.32
C ASN A 84 -16.58 5.58 10.96
N LYS A 85 -16.22 5.54 9.71
CA LYS A 85 -14.97 6.13 9.25
C LYS A 85 -14.95 7.64 9.43
N TYR A 86 -13.78 8.17 9.70
CA TYR A 86 -13.54 9.61 9.73
C TYR A 86 -12.10 9.88 9.31
N TYR A 87 -11.86 11.11 8.83
CA TYR A 87 -10.57 11.50 8.29
C TYR A 87 -9.92 12.58 9.15
N GLY A 88 -8.64 12.86 8.87
CA GLY A 88 -7.92 13.89 9.58
C GLY A 88 -7.29 13.42 10.88
N GLN A 89 -7.09 12.16 10.99
CA GLN A 89 -6.56 11.54 12.21
C GLN A 89 -5.07 11.23 12.09
#